data_b587719297518dc67a3efe20f7ce39f5
#
_entry.id   b587719297518dc67a3efe20f7ce39f5
#
_cell.length_a   1.000
_cell.length_b   1.000
_cell.length_c   1.000
_cell.angle_alpha   90.00
_cell.angle_beta   90.00
_cell.angle_gamma   90.00
#
_symmetry.space_group_name_H-M   'P 1'
#
loop_
_entity.id
_entity.type
_entity.pdbx_description
1 polymer ?
#
loop_
_entity_poly.entity_id
_entity_poly.type
_entity_poly.pdbx_seq_one_letter_code
_entity_poly.pdbx_strand_id
1 'polypeptide(L)'
;MSLFGKPKAGGFMDEIRCDEPSYLIWKWHPSGSQQSNNNRENAIRWGSSLRVKDGEVAVFVYKQKDGTMQDYIVGPFDQTIKTANLPILANIVGLAYEGGTPFQAEVYFINLAQIIQVKFGVPFFDVYDPRFEDFGVPVSVRGTISFKIRDYREFIKLHRLSDFNLSDFQLQVRDAVCRYVKDVVSNAPAANNIPLVQIETKTSQINDVIEYDIGERFKEAFGVTVSGVDLSAIELDKSSEGYRQLMGVTKDIAGATVKAEAEAKIRDIAAKQRIEAEHYEETLRIQREEGQYAQHKATQSTNIGAFQVEKQAEVGIAGANALGQMGANGAGDVSIGGNGDGFNMASYDGKCGCWRCCWSKHRRRYEQYDGWN
;
A
#
# COMPACT_ATOMS: atom_id res chain seq x y z
N MET A 1 -49.69 13.75 -63.14
CA MET A 1 -48.52 13.02 -63.60
C MET A 1 -47.30 13.44 -62.83
N SER A 2 -46.89 12.62 -61.84
CA SER A 2 -45.70 12.91 -61.03
C SER A 2 -44.49 12.28 -61.69
N LEU A 3 -43.64 13.10 -62.30
CA LEU A 3 -42.44 12.71 -63.04
C LEU A 3 -41.19 12.54 -62.20
N PHE A 4 -41.31 12.51 -60.87
CA PHE A 4 -40.20 12.18 -60.01
C PHE A 4 -40.34 10.77 -59.42
N GLY A 5 -39.77 9.82 -60.16
CA GLY A 5 -39.55 8.49 -59.65
C GLY A 5 -38.75 8.55 -58.35
N LYS A 6 -39.18 7.81 -57.34
CA LYS A 6 -38.44 7.62 -56.11
C LYS A 6 -36.98 7.28 -56.44
N PRO A 7 -36.00 7.90 -55.76
CA PRO A 7 -34.61 7.55 -56.00
C PRO A 7 -34.46 6.07 -55.73
N LYS A 8 -34.00 5.31 -56.74
CA LYS A 8 -33.61 3.91 -56.56
C LYS A 8 -32.46 3.88 -55.59
N ALA A 9 -32.73 3.47 -54.37
CA ALA A 9 -31.69 3.12 -53.41
C ALA A 9 -30.88 1.95 -54.00
N GLY A 10 -29.72 2.25 -54.55
CA GLY A 10 -28.86 1.28 -55.20
C GLY A 10 -27.74 1.99 -55.96
N GLY A 11 -26.84 2.69 -55.25
CA GLY A 11 -25.56 3.07 -55.82
C GLY A 11 -24.77 1.84 -56.26
N PHE A 12 -23.92 1.99 -57.29
CA PHE A 12 -23.09 0.90 -57.82
C PHE A 12 -22.02 0.40 -56.84
N MET A 13 -21.80 1.09 -55.72
CA MET A 13 -20.75 0.85 -54.75
C MET A 13 -21.30 0.95 -53.34
N ASP A 14 -20.81 0.14 -52.42
CA ASP A 14 -21.15 0.20 -51.02
C ASP A 14 -20.12 1.04 -50.26
N GLU A 15 -20.53 1.74 -49.24
CA GLU A 15 -19.66 2.38 -48.28
C GLU A 15 -19.62 1.51 -47.02
N ILE A 16 -18.44 0.92 -46.76
CA ILE A 16 -18.21 0.06 -45.60
C ILE A 16 -17.68 0.92 -44.50
N ARG A 17 -18.53 1.31 -43.55
CA ARG A 17 -18.21 2.12 -42.40
C ARG A 17 -19.18 1.83 -41.26
N CYS A 18 -18.77 2.13 -40.04
CA CYS A 18 -19.67 2.12 -38.89
C CYS A 18 -20.24 3.51 -38.66
N ASP A 19 -21.56 3.64 -38.69
CA ASP A 19 -22.28 4.89 -38.38
C ASP A 19 -22.94 4.86 -37.00
N GLU A 20 -22.83 3.75 -36.27
CA GLU A 20 -23.38 3.61 -34.93
C GLU A 20 -22.53 4.44 -33.95
N PRO A 21 -23.14 5.34 -33.16
CA PRO A 21 -22.42 6.22 -32.25
C PRO A 21 -21.89 5.48 -31.01
N SER A 22 -22.53 4.39 -30.60
CA SER A 22 -22.18 3.66 -29.39
C SER A 22 -22.23 2.16 -29.62
N TYR A 23 -21.06 1.56 -29.81
CA TYR A 23 -20.93 0.13 -30.02
C TYR A 23 -19.57 -0.36 -29.52
N LEU A 24 -19.50 -1.63 -29.17
CA LEU A 24 -18.23 -2.33 -28.91
C LEU A 24 -17.83 -3.17 -30.12
N ILE A 25 -18.79 -3.96 -30.64
CA ILE A 25 -18.70 -4.71 -31.89
C ILE A 25 -19.95 -4.41 -32.67
N TRP A 26 -19.79 -4.07 -33.96
CA TRP A 26 -20.88 -3.82 -34.87
C TRP A 26 -20.65 -4.53 -36.18
N LYS A 27 -21.64 -5.28 -36.62
CA LYS A 27 -21.60 -5.99 -37.91
C LYS A 27 -22.12 -5.07 -39.02
N TRP A 28 -21.32 -4.88 -40.05
CA TRP A 28 -21.73 -4.14 -41.24
C TRP A 28 -22.72 -4.91 -42.07
N HIS A 29 -23.71 -4.22 -42.60
CA HIS A 29 -24.70 -4.75 -43.56
C HIS A 29 -24.77 -3.87 -44.80
N PRO A 30 -24.76 -4.46 -46.02
CA PRO A 30 -24.93 -3.69 -47.23
C PRO A 30 -26.26 -2.93 -47.24
N SER A 31 -26.25 -1.72 -47.81
CA SER A 31 -27.44 -0.87 -47.90
C SER A 31 -28.56 -1.61 -48.68
N GLY A 32 -29.74 -1.75 -48.06
CA GLY A 32 -30.91 -2.40 -48.62
C GLY A 32 -31.02 -3.91 -48.38
N SER A 33 -30.11 -4.52 -47.61
CA SER A 33 -30.18 -5.97 -47.27
C SER A 33 -31.35 -6.31 -46.35
N GLN A 34 -31.84 -5.36 -45.58
CA GLN A 34 -32.96 -5.58 -44.63
C GLN A 34 -34.36 -5.60 -45.28
N GLN A 35 -34.50 -5.23 -46.57
CA GLN A 35 -35.81 -5.06 -47.22
C GLN A 35 -36.15 -6.11 -48.28
N SER A 36 -35.28 -7.02 -48.61
CA SER A 36 -35.60 -8.03 -49.62
C SER A 36 -35.07 -9.41 -49.26
N ASN A 37 -35.85 -10.46 -49.58
CA ASN A 37 -35.46 -11.87 -49.54
C ASN A 37 -34.24 -12.21 -50.45
N ASN A 38 -33.42 -11.24 -50.77
CA ASN A 38 -32.22 -11.40 -51.56
C ASN A 38 -31.02 -11.76 -50.67
N ASN A 39 -30.42 -12.86 -51.03
CA ASN A 39 -29.20 -13.46 -50.46
C ASN A 39 -27.95 -12.55 -50.59
N ARG A 40 -28.08 -11.26 -50.27
CA ARG A 40 -27.01 -10.23 -50.33
C ARG A 40 -26.38 -9.97 -49.01
N GLU A 41 -26.70 -10.74 -48.01
CA GLU A 41 -26.01 -10.66 -46.72
C GLU A 41 -24.52 -10.92 -46.95
N ASN A 42 -23.68 -10.02 -46.43
CA ASN A 42 -22.22 -10.12 -46.49
C ASN A 42 -21.56 -9.99 -47.88
N ALA A 43 -22.30 -9.52 -48.91
CA ALA A 43 -21.77 -9.34 -50.26
C ALA A 43 -21.16 -7.95 -50.46
N ILE A 44 -19.84 -7.87 -50.62
CA ILE A 44 -19.10 -6.65 -50.91
C ILE A 44 -18.91 -6.48 -52.39
N ARG A 45 -19.33 -5.36 -52.96
CA ARG A 45 -19.19 -5.04 -54.38
C ARG A 45 -17.80 -4.52 -54.68
N TRP A 46 -17.33 -4.83 -55.90
CA TRP A 46 -16.09 -4.25 -56.40
C TRP A 46 -16.19 -2.73 -56.48
N GLY A 47 -15.21 -2.04 -55.92
CA GLY A 47 -15.19 -0.58 -55.92
C GLY A 47 -15.84 0.07 -54.71
N SER A 48 -16.33 -0.73 -53.76
CA SER A 48 -16.78 -0.21 -52.46
C SER A 48 -15.66 0.56 -51.75
N SER A 49 -16.02 1.58 -51.00
CA SER A 49 -15.09 2.31 -50.13
C SER A 49 -15.10 1.74 -48.72
N LEU A 50 -13.94 1.66 -48.13
CA LEU A 50 -13.77 1.29 -46.69
C LEU A 50 -13.27 2.48 -45.91
N ARG A 51 -13.99 2.85 -44.86
CA ARG A 51 -13.61 3.87 -43.93
C ARG A 51 -13.61 3.29 -42.52
N VAL A 52 -12.42 3.31 -41.88
CA VAL A 52 -12.22 2.92 -40.49
C VAL A 52 -11.73 4.17 -39.73
N LYS A 53 -12.46 4.55 -38.73
CA LYS A 53 -12.11 5.75 -37.91
C LYS A 53 -10.91 5.47 -37.02
N ASP A 54 -10.30 6.52 -36.51
CA ASP A 54 -9.27 6.39 -35.47
C ASP A 54 -9.84 5.71 -34.24
N GLY A 55 -9.10 4.76 -33.67
CA GLY A 55 -9.56 3.93 -32.55
C GLY A 55 -10.58 2.84 -32.90
N GLU A 56 -10.79 2.56 -34.20
CA GLU A 56 -11.58 1.44 -34.68
C GLU A 56 -10.70 0.40 -35.39
N VAL A 57 -11.18 -0.83 -35.43
CA VAL A 57 -10.62 -1.91 -36.25
C VAL A 57 -11.74 -2.56 -37.07
N ALA A 58 -11.55 -2.66 -38.37
CA ALA A 58 -12.41 -3.47 -39.24
C ALA A 58 -11.84 -4.88 -39.35
N VAL A 59 -12.68 -5.89 -39.10
CA VAL A 59 -12.34 -7.31 -39.16
C VAL A 59 -13.13 -7.91 -40.30
N PHE A 60 -12.43 -8.49 -41.30
CA PHE A 60 -13.00 -9.19 -42.43
C PHE A 60 -12.93 -10.68 -42.14
N VAL A 61 -14.10 -11.35 -42.14
CA VAL A 61 -14.22 -12.79 -41.94
C VAL A 61 -14.78 -13.41 -43.24
N TYR A 62 -14.01 -14.25 -43.90
CA TYR A 62 -14.38 -14.85 -45.14
C TYR A 62 -13.93 -16.31 -45.23
N LYS A 63 -14.58 -17.09 -46.12
CA LYS A 63 -14.24 -18.50 -46.34
C LYS A 63 -13.24 -18.61 -47.47
N GLN A 64 -12.19 -19.38 -47.27
CA GLN A 64 -11.21 -19.79 -48.24
C GLN A 64 -11.21 -21.33 -48.36
N LYS A 65 -10.53 -21.89 -49.41
CA LYS A 65 -10.43 -23.33 -49.59
C LYS A 65 -9.85 -24.05 -48.36
N ASP A 66 -8.98 -23.39 -47.64
CA ASP A 66 -8.27 -23.93 -46.49
C ASP A 66 -8.93 -23.59 -45.14
N GLY A 67 -10.11 -22.98 -45.12
CA GLY A 67 -10.86 -22.65 -43.92
C GLY A 67 -11.36 -21.21 -43.86
N THR A 68 -11.71 -20.74 -42.64
CA THR A 68 -12.13 -19.37 -42.40
C THR A 68 -10.92 -18.52 -42.12
N MET A 69 -10.74 -17.42 -42.87
CA MET A 69 -9.67 -16.45 -42.70
C MET A 69 -10.18 -15.16 -42.05
N GLN A 70 -9.33 -14.49 -41.34
CA GLN A 70 -9.62 -13.20 -40.69
C GLN A 70 -8.51 -12.21 -41.03
N ASP A 71 -8.88 -11.07 -41.58
CA ASP A 71 -8.00 -9.95 -41.83
C ASP A 71 -8.44 -8.71 -41.08
N TYR A 72 -7.48 -7.89 -40.70
CA TYR A 72 -7.67 -6.75 -39.79
C TYR A 72 -7.16 -5.46 -40.43
N ILE A 73 -7.98 -4.42 -40.43
CA ILE A 73 -7.58 -3.07 -40.84
C ILE A 73 -7.81 -2.13 -39.70
N VAL A 74 -6.69 -1.60 -39.17
CA VAL A 74 -6.70 -0.66 -38.06
C VAL A 74 -6.86 0.76 -38.60
N GLY A 75 -7.74 1.55 -38.01
CA GLY A 75 -7.91 2.96 -38.36
C GLY A 75 -6.75 3.86 -37.86
N PRO A 76 -6.61 5.05 -38.43
CA PRO A 76 -7.49 5.65 -39.43
C PRO A 76 -7.22 5.12 -40.84
N PHE A 77 -8.28 4.77 -41.58
CA PHE A 77 -8.18 4.24 -42.90
C PHE A 77 -9.39 4.73 -43.76
N ASP A 78 -9.11 5.28 -44.95
CA ASP A 78 -10.15 5.74 -45.89
C ASP A 78 -9.67 5.52 -47.32
N GLN A 79 -10.04 4.41 -47.90
CA GLN A 79 -9.65 4.04 -49.28
C GLN A 79 -10.75 3.26 -50.00
N THR A 80 -10.71 3.32 -51.31
CA THR A 80 -11.56 2.50 -52.18
C THR A 80 -10.93 1.13 -52.38
N ILE A 81 -11.72 0.06 -52.29
CA ILE A 81 -11.26 -1.34 -52.42
C ILE A 81 -10.68 -1.66 -53.81
N LYS A 82 -10.78 -0.72 -54.75
CA LYS A 82 -10.25 -0.85 -56.14
C LYS A 82 -8.74 -0.83 -56.25
N THR A 83 -8.03 -0.30 -55.31
CA THR A 83 -6.59 -0.03 -55.47
C THR A 83 -5.77 -1.22 -55.00
N ALA A 84 -4.95 -1.73 -55.92
CA ALA A 84 -3.94 -2.79 -55.69
C ALA A 84 -2.88 -2.46 -54.63
N ASN A 85 -3.01 -1.34 -53.94
CA ASN A 85 -2.08 -0.85 -52.95
C ASN A 85 -2.38 -1.31 -51.49
N LEU A 86 -3.36 -2.18 -51.32
CA LEU A 86 -3.67 -2.80 -50.06
C LEU A 86 -3.12 -4.23 -50.02
N PRO A 87 -1.91 -4.48 -49.52
CA PRO A 87 -1.30 -5.82 -49.56
C PRO A 87 -2.15 -6.87 -48.83
N ILE A 88 -2.96 -6.48 -47.87
CA ILE A 88 -3.84 -7.37 -47.12
C ILE A 88 -5.12 -7.64 -47.95
N LEU A 89 -5.78 -6.59 -48.45
CA LEU A 89 -6.97 -6.75 -49.31
C LEU A 89 -6.63 -7.23 -50.70
N ALA A 90 -5.45 -7.01 -51.26
CA ALA A 90 -5.02 -7.52 -52.55
C ALA A 90 -4.96 -9.05 -52.58
N ASN A 91 -4.53 -9.68 -51.47
CA ASN A 91 -4.60 -11.15 -51.36
C ASN A 91 -6.04 -11.64 -51.23
N ILE A 92 -6.89 -10.94 -50.52
CA ILE A 92 -8.33 -11.25 -50.38
C ILE A 92 -9.02 -11.07 -51.71
N VAL A 93 -8.80 -9.94 -52.35
CA VAL A 93 -9.41 -9.56 -53.62
C VAL A 93 -8.90 -10.44 -54.76
N GLY A 94 -7.59 -10.74 -54.82
CA GLY A 94 -7.01 -11.59 -55.86
C GLY A 94 -7.51 -13.03 -55.84
N LEU A 95 -7.66 -13.61 -54.64
CA LEU A 95 -8.12 -15.00 -54.48
C LEU A 95 -9.66 -15.14 -54.56
N ALA A 96 -10.41 -14.14 -54.15
CA ALA A 96 -11.87 -14.20 -54.09
C ALA A 96 -12.55 -13.87 -55.43
N TYR A 97 -11.83 -13.16 -56.33
CA TYR A 97 -12.40 -12.74 -57.62
C TYR A 97 -12.02 -13.66 -58.82
N GLU A 98 -11.37 -14.79 -58.57
CA GLU A 98 -11.09 -15.79 -59.63
C GLU A 98 -12.35 -16.41 -60.28
N GLY A 99 -13.43 -15.73 -60.30
CA GLY A 99 -14.64 -16.19 -61.05
C GLY A 99 -15.98 -15.63 -60.63
N GLY A 100 -16.06 -14.71 -59.68
CA GLY A 100 -17.37 -14.18 -59.30
C GLY A 100 -17.36 -12.93 -58.41
N THR A 101 -17.98 -11.87 -58.87
CA THR A 101 -18.42 -10.78 -58.04
C THR A 101 -19.85 -10.99 -57.59
N PRO A 102 -20.25 -10.78 -56.37
CA PRO A 102 -19.59 -10.06 -55.26
C PRO A 102 -18.76 -10.98 -54.35
N PHE A 103 -17.75 -10.38 -53.68
CA PHE A 103 -16.98 -11.03 -52.61
C PHE A 103 -17.84 -11.22 -51.36
N GLN A 104 -17.85 -12.41 -50.79
CA GLN A 104 -18.63 -12.76 -49.61
C GLN A 104 -17.73 -12.67 -48.39
N ALA A 105 -17.88 -11.60 -47.58
CA ALA A 105 -17.21 -11.43 -46.30
C ALA A 105 -18.12 -10.76 -45.28
N GLU A 106 -18.07 -11.25 -44.07
CA GLU A 106 -18.63 -10.53 -42.94
C GLU A 106 -17.63 -9.46 -42.48
N VAL A 107 -18.12 -8.26 -42.31
CA VAL A 107 -17.29 -7.15 -41.82
C VAL A 107 -17.79 -6.73 -40.45
N TYR A 108 -16.90 -6.77 -39.49
CA TYR A 108 -17.16 -6.34 -38.13
C TYR A 108 -16.29 -5.13 -37.79
N PHE A 109 -16.85 -4.13 -37.12
CA PHE A 109 -16.12 -3.01 -36.58
C PHE A 109 -16.02 -3.19 -35.09
N ILE A 110 -14.79 -3.06 -34.55
CA ILE A 110 -14.49 -3.10 -33.10
C ILE A 110 -14.04 -1.74 -32.69
N ASN A 111 -14.69 -1.19 -31.67
CA ASN A 111 -14.34 0.11 -31.11
C ASN A 111 -13.33 -0.05 -29.96
N LEU A 112 -12.08 0.39 -30.18
CA LEU A 112 -11.00 0.34 -29.20
C LEU A 112 -10.94 1.57 -28.30
N ALA A 113 -11.54 2.68 -28.75
CA ALA A 113 -11.53 3.94 -28.03
C ALA A 113 -12.62 4.04 -26.97
N GLN A 114 -13.69 3.25 -27.12
CA GLN A 114 -14.83 3.33 -26.22
C GLN A 114 -14.54 2.67 -24.87
N ILE A 115 -14.78 3.44 -23.81
CA ILE A 115 -14.79 2.94 -22.44
C ILE A 115 -16.22 2.52 -22.11
N ILE A 116 -16.38 1.26 -21.73
CA ILE A 116 -17.65 0.70 -21.29
C ILE A 116 -17.67 0.71 -19.78
N GLN A 117 -18.77 1.20 -19.22
CA GLN A 117 -19.02 1.24 -17.78
C GLN A 117 -20.13 0.28 -17.41
N VAL A 118 -19.86 -0.56 -16.41
CA VAL A 118 -20.82 -1.52 -15.86
C VAL A 118 -20.96 -1.27 -14.38
N LYS A 119 -22.17 -0.91 -13.94
CA LYS A 119 -22.51 -0.79 -12.53
C LYS A 119 -22.73 -2.16 -11.93
N PHE A 120 -22.18 -2.39 -10.75
CA PHE A 120 -22.35 -3.63 -10.00
C PHE A 120 -22.78 -3.37 -8.56
N GLY A 121 -23.39 -4.38 -7.97
CA GLY A 121 -23.76 -4.35 -6.55
C GLY A 121 -23.71 -5.77 -6.00
N VAL A 122 -22.94 -5.95 -4.95
CA VAL A 122 -22.86 -7.19 -4.20
C VAL A 122 -23.84 -7.09 -3.04
N PRO A 123 -24.86 -7.98 -2.96
CA PRO A 123 -25.79 -8.00 -1.84
C PRO A 123 -25.05 -8.34 -0.54
N PHE A 124 -25.70 -8.15 0.60
CA PHE A 124 -25.11 -8.44 1.90
C PHE A 124 -24.53 -9.85 1.99
N PHE A 125 -23.30 -9.94 2.45
CA PHE A 125 -22.58 -11.16 2.75
C PHE A 125 -21.74 -10.97 4.01
N ASP A 126 -21.51 -12.04 4.76
CA ASP A 126 -20.80 -11.96 6.03
C ASP A 126 -19.30 -11.82 5.81
N VAL A 127 -18.72 -10.85 6.51
CA VAL A 127 -17.28 -10.59 6.60
C VAL A 127 -16.87 -10.66 8.07
N TYR A 128 -15.72 -11.25 8.35
CA TYR A 128 -15.25 -11.49 9.72
C TYR A 128 -14.13 -10.53 10.10
N ASP A 129 -14.16 -10.07 11.36
CA ASP A 129 -13.08 -9.22 11.91
C ASP A 129 -11.85 -10.09 12.23
N PRO A 130 -10.65 -9.73 11.77
CA PRO A 130 -9.44 -10.55 11.99
C PRO A 130 -9.07 -10.73 13.47
N ARG A 131 -9.58 -9.87 14.33
CA ARG A 131 -9.37 -9.95 15.78
C ARG A 131 -10.38 -10.87 16.48
N PHE A 132 -11.54 -11.12 15.83
CA PHE A 132 -12.67 -11.85 16.37
C PHE A 132 -13.34 -12.67 15.27
N GLU A 133 -12.82 -13.85 15.04
CA GLU A 133 -13.26 -14.74 13.94
C GLU A 133 -14.71 -15.24 14.10
N ASP A 134 -15.28 -15.15 15.30
CA ASP A 134 -16.65 -15.59 15.59
C ASP A 134 -17.72 -14.56 15.20
N PHE A 135 -17.34 -13.30 14.94
CA PHE A 135 -18.29 -12.23 14.66
C PHE A 135 -18.32 -11.90 13.18
N GLY A 136 -19.29 -12.48 12.46
CA GLY A 136 -19.61 -12.11 11.10
C GLY A 136 -20.51 -10.87 11.06
N VAL A 137 -20.15 -9.89 10.25
CA VAL A 137 -20.97 -8.69 10.00
C VAL A 137 -21.34 -8.66 8.54
N PRO A 138 -22.65 -8.51 8.20
CA PRO A 138 -23.07 -8.38 6.82
C PRO A 138 -22.57 -7.07 6.21
N VAL A 139 -21.92 -7.21 5.05
CA VAL A 139 -21.36 -6.09 4.26
C VAL A 139 -21.97 -6.12 2.87
N SER A 140 -22.35 -4.98 2.33
CA SER A 140 -22.72 -4.81 0.93
C SER A 140 -21.77 -3.87 0.23
N VAL A 141 -21.54 -4.10 -1.07
CA VAL A 141 -20.60 -3.31 -1.86
C VAL A 141 -21.26 -2.86 -3.15
N ARG A 142 -21.06 -1.59 -3.52
CA ARG A 142 -21.55 -1.01 -4.78
C ARG A 142 -20.43 -0.26 -5.47
N GLY A 143 -20.41 -0.37 -6.80
CA GLY A 143 -19.40 0.32 -7.57
C GLY A 143 -19.67 0.29 -9.08
N THR A 144 -18.68 0.77 -9.82
CA THR A 144 -18.66 0.80 -11.28
C THR A 144 -17.30 0.30 -11.75
N ILE A 145 -17.31 -0.62 -12.71
CA ILE A 145 -16.11 -1.01 -13.43
C ILE A 145 -16.12 -0.37 -14.82
N SER A 146 -14.97 0.17 -15.21
CA SER A 146 -14.73 0.74 -16.53
C SER A 146 -13.69 -0.09 -17.26
N PHE A 147 -13.97 -0.51 -18.49
CA PHE A 147 -13.04 -1.29 -19.28
C PHE A 147 -13.11 -0.93 -20.77
N LYS A 148 -12.09 -1.32 -21.52
CA LYS A 148 -11.99 -1.16 -22.96
C LYS A 148 -11.28 -2.35 -23.61
N ILE A 149 -11.49 -2.55 -24.89
CA ILE A 149 -10.71 -3.51 -25.68
C ILE A 149 -9.38 -2.84 -26.06
N ARG A 150 -8.25 -3.43 -25.68
CA ARG A 150 -6.92 -2.98 -26.10
C ARG A 150 -6.33 -3.94 -27.12
N ASP A 151 -6.44 -5.24 -26.86
CA ASP A 151 -6.01 -6.28 -27.79
C ASP A 151 -7.25 -6.93 -28.45
N TYR A 152 -7.59 -6.43 -29.64
CA TYR A 152 -8.72 -6.93 -30.39
C TYR A 152 -8.50 -8.38 -30.85
N ARG A 153 -7.26 -8.82 -31.07
CA ARG A 153 -6.96 -10.17 -31.52
C ARG A 153 -7.24 -11.21 -30.44
N GLU A 154 -6.86 -10.90 -29.23
CA GLU A 154 -7.12 -11.74 -28.07
C GLU A 154 -8.61 -11.77 -27.75
N PHE A 155 -9.26 -10.61 -27.80
CA PHE A 155 -10.69 -10.49 -27.60
C PHE A 155 -11.49 -11.36 -28.62
N ILE A 156 -11.13 -11.34 -29.90
CA ILE A 156 -11.78 -12.13 -30.94
C ILE A 156 -11.60 -13.65 -30.74
N LYS A 157 -10.47 -14.08 -30.21
CA LYS A 157 -10.24 -15.50 -29.87
C LYS A 157 -11.17 -16.01 -28.79
N LEU A 158 -11.48 -15.16 -27.83
CA LEU A 158 -12.32 -15.48 -26.66
C LEU A 158 -13.81 -15.36 -26.98
N HIS A 159 -14.18 -14.45 -27.89
CA HIS A 159 -15.57 -14.13 -28.22
C HIS A 159 -15.86 -14.30 -29.70
N ARG A 160 -16.93 -15.02 -30.04
CA ARG A 160 -17.39 -15.12 -31.42
C ARG A 160 -18.02 -13.80 -31.86
N LEU A 161 -17.51 -13.23 -32.94
CA LEU A 161 -18.02 -11.97 -33.49
C LEU A 161 -19.46 -12.06 -33.97
N SER A 162 -19.84 -13.24 -34.55
CA SER A 162 -21.19 -13.47 -35.12
C SER A 162 -22.30 -13.41 -34.09
N ASP A 163 -22.03 -13.84 -32.87
CA ASP A 163 -23.03 -14.03 -31.81
C ASP A 163 -22.84 -13.09 -30.66
N PHE A 164 -21.96 -12.08 -30.80
CA PHE A 164 -21.65 -11.15 -29.73
C PHE A 164 -22.83 -10.24 -29.44
N ASN A 165 -23.27 -10.27 -28.17
CA ASN A 165 -24.28 -9.37 -27.64
C ASN A 165 -23.67 -8.55 -26.48
N LEU A 166 -23.66 -7.24 -26.63
CA LEU A 166 -23.07 -6.34 -25.62
C LEU A 166 -23.79 -6.44 -24.27
N SER A 167 -25.12 -6.60 -24.28
CA SER A 167 -25.89 -6.71 -23.04
C SER A 167 -25.57 -7.98 -22.27
N ASP A 168 -25.44 -9.10 -22.94
CA ASP A 168 -25.08 -10.38 -22.34
C ASP A 168 -23.64 -10.36 -21.83
N PHE A 169 -22.75 -9.72 -22.58
CA PHE A 169 -21.36 -9.52 -22.16
C PHE A 169 -21.28 -8.66 -20.90
N GLN A 170 -22.03 -7.55 -20.83
CA GLN A 170 -22.09 -6.70 -19.62
C GLN A 170 -22.65 -7.46 -18.41
N LEU A 171 -23.61 -8.35 -18.60
CA LEU A 171 -24.12 -9.21 -17.52
C LEU A 171 -23.04 -10.17 -17.00
N GLN A 172 -22.32 -10.85 -17.90
CA GLN A 172 -21.24 -11.76 -17.54
C GLN A 172 -20.13 -11.03 -16.81
N VAL A 173 -19.73 -9.83 -17.29
CA VAL A 173 -18.75 -8.95 -16.64
C VAL A 173 -19.24 -8.58 -15.25
N ARG A 174 -20.48 -8.13 -15.10
CA ARG A 174 -21.05 -7.76 -13.81
C ARG A 174 -21.01 -8.92 -12.81
N ASP A 175 -21.42 -10.10 -13.23
CA ASP A 175 -21.46 -11.28 -12.37
C ASP A 175 -20.06 -11.75 -11.96
N ALA A 176 -19.07 -11.60 -12.85
CA ALA A 176 -17.67 -11.87 -12.53
C ALA A 176 -17.11 -10.84 -11.54
N VAL A 177 -17.37 -9.53 -11.75
CA VAL A 177 -16.97 -8.47 -10.82
C VAL A 177 -17.54 -8.73 -9.44
N CYS A 178 -18.83 -9.03 -9.33
CA CYS A 178 -19.48 -9.30 -8.05
C CYS A 178 -18.78 -10.43 -7.27
N ARG A 179 -18.38 -11.50 -7.98
CA ARG A 179 -17.64 -12.62 -7.35
C ARG A 179 -16.27 -12.19 -6.87
N TYR A 180 -15.50 -11.48 -7.69
CA TYR A 180 -14.14 -11.04 -7.35
C TYR A 180 -14.15 -9.99 -6.23
N VAL A 181 -15.05 -9.02 -6.30
CA VAL A 181 -15.20 -8.01 -5.24
C VAL A 181 -15.58 -8.66 -3.92
N LYS A 182 -16.50 -9.62 -3.94
CA LYS A 182 -16.87 -10.37 -2.73
C LYS A 182 -15.66 -11.09 -2.13
N ASP A 183 -14.85 -11.76 -2.96
CA ASP A 183 -13.66 -12.49 -2.52
C ASP A 183 -12.63 -11.54 -1.88
N VAL A 184 -12.29 -10.45 -2.57
CA VAL A 184 -11.33 -9.46 -2.08
C VAL A 184 -11.81 -8.79 -0.79
N VAL A 185 -13.08 -8.34 -0.74
CA VAL A 185 -13.63 -7.66 0.44
C VAL A 185 -13.76 -8.59 1.64
N SER A 186 -14.07 -9.89 1.42
CA SER A 186 -14.10 -10.88 2.50
C SER A 186 -12.71 -11.07 3.13
N ASN A 187 -11.66 -11.02 2.32
CA ASN A 187 -10.28 -11.26 2.76
C ASN A 187 -9.54 -9.98 3.18
N ALA A 188 -9.99 -8.80 2.74
CA ALA A 188 -9.33 -7.52 2.99
C ALA A 188 -9.07 -7.21 4.48
N PRO A 189 -10.00 -7.45 5.41
CA PRO A 189 -9.77 -7.23 6.83
C PRO A 189 -8.59 -8.05 7.38
N ALA A 190 -8.52 -9.33 7.02
CA ALA A 190 -7.46 -10.23 7.46
C ALA A 190 -6.12 -9.92 6.81
N ALA A 191 -6.10 -9.68 5.49
CA ALA A 191 -4.89 -9.42 4.73
C ALA A 191 -4.20 -8.10 5.12
N ASN A 192 -4.99 -7.07 5.45
CA ASN A 192 -4.48 -5.74 5.75
C ASN A 192 -4.56 -5.35 7.23
N ASN A 193 -4.95 -6.28 8.10
CA ASN A 193 -5.16 -6.03 9.53
C ASN A 193 -6.13 -4.84 9.81
N ILE A 194 -7.14 -4.70 8.96
CA ILE A 194 -8.13 -3.62 9.05
C ILE A 194 -9.25 -4.07 9.97
N PRO A 195 -9.53 -3.35 11.07
CA PRO A 195 -10.72 -3.60 11.88
C PRO A 195 -11.98 -3.48 11.02
N LEU A 196 -12.86 -4.47 11.09
CA LEU A 196 -14.06 -4.48 10.25
C LEU A 196 -14.93 -3.24 10.42
N VAL A 197 -15.00 -2.70 11.63
CA VAL A 197 -15.72 -1.45 11.94
C VAL A 197 -15.20 -0.24 11.14
N GLN A 198 -13.94 -0.28 10.71
CA GLN A 198 -13.30 0.80 9.96
C GLN A 198 -13.25 0.55 8.44
N ILE A 199 -13.84 -0.53 7.95
CA ILE A 199 -13.77 -0.90 6.53
C ILE A 199 -14.34 0.20 5.61
N GLU A 200 -15.41 0.89 6.05
CA GLU A 200 -16.01 2.00 5.33
C GLU A 200 -15.02 3.16 5.11
N THR A 201 -14.08 3.37 6.03
CA THR A 201 -13.08 4.46 5.94
C THR A 201 -11.86 4.08 5.09
N LYS A 202 -11.69 2.80 4.80
CA LYS A 202 -10.55 2.23 4.05
C LYS A 202 -10.92 1.85 2.62
N THR A 203 -12.05 2.36 2.12
CA THR A 203 -12.57 2.06 0.78
C THR A 203 -11.53 2.27 -0.32
N SER A 204 -10.72 3.33 -0.25
CA SER A 204 -9.69 3.61 -1.25
C SER A 204 -8.61 2.51 -1.29
N GLN A 205 -8.13 2.06 -0.13
CA GLN A 205 -7.12 0.99 -0.07
C GLN A 205 -7.66 -0.34 -0.60
N ILE A 206 -8.93 -0.64 -0.31
CA ILE A 206 -9.60 -1.83 -0.81
C ILE A 206 -9.83 -1.72 -2.32
N ASN A 207 -10.18 -0.53 -2.81
CA ASN A 207 -10.36 -0.27 -4.23
C ASN A 207 -9.09 -0.56 -5.03
N ASP A 208 -7.93 -0.10 -4.56
CA ASP A 208 -6.63 -0.32 -5.23
C ASP A 208 -6.31 -1.83 -5.36
N VAL A 209 -6.59 -2.61 -4.30
CA VAL A 209 -6.41 -4.07 -4.33
C VAL A 209 -7.37 -4.72 -5.31
N ILE A 210 -8.64 -4.31 -5.31
CA ILE A 210 -9.67 -4.83 -6.24
C ILE A 210 -9.28 -4.51 -7.68
N GLU A 211 -8.85 -3.29 -7.97
CA GLU A 211 -8.47 -2.88 -9.33
C GLU A 211 -7.31 -3.70 -9.86
N TYR A 212 -6.30 -3.95 -9.03
CA TYR A 212 -5.16 -4.78 -9.39
C TYR A 212 -5.57 -6.23 -9.68
N ASP A 213 -6.29 -6.88 -8.76
CA ASP A 213 -6.68 -8.29 -8.88
C ASP A 213 -7.66 -8.53 -10.03
N ILE A 214 -8.62 -7.61 -10.22
CA ILE A 214 -9.57 -7.70 -11.32
C ILE A 214 -8.88 -7.46 -12.66
N GLY A 215 -7.92 -6.53 -12.74
CA GLY A 215 -7.24 -6.18 -13.98
C GLY A 215 -6.62 -7.36 -14.68
N GLU A 216 -5.85 -8.18 -13.97
CA GLU A 216 -5.23 -9.38 -14.53
C GLU A 216 -6.25 -10.46 -14.92
N ARG A 217 -7.20 -10.75 -14.03
CA ARG A 217 -8.24 -11.78 -14.29
C ARG A 217 -9.15 -11.44 -15.45
N PHE A 218 -9.48 -10.15 -15.64
CA PHE A 218 -10.32 -9.69 -16.72
C PHE A 218 -9.65 -9.74 -18.09
N LYS A 219 -8.35 -9.49 -18.11
CA LYS A 219 -7.55 -9.64 -19.31
C LYS A 219 -7.54 -11.09 -19.80
N GLU A 220 -7.35 -12.04 -18.90
CA GLU A 220 -7.34 -13.47 -19.24
C GLU A 220 -8.73 -14.01 -19.59
N ALA A 221 -9.75 -13.67 -18.79
CA ALA A 221 -11.08 -14.26 -18.92
C ALA A 221 -11.93 -13.63 -20.04
N PHE A 222 -11.79 -12.33 -20.25
CA PHE A 222 -12.64 -11.55 -21.17
C PHE A 222 -11.86 -10.85 -22.28
N GLY A 223 -10.54 -10.86 -22.28
CA GLY A 223 -9.72 -10.17 -23.27
C GLY A 223 -9.87 -8.64 -23.24
N VAL A 224 -10.33 -8.07 -22.12
CA VAL A 224 -10.52 -6.64 -21.94
C VAL A 224 -9.53 -6.06 -20.94
N THR A 225 -9.17 -4.80 -21.15
CA THR A 225 -8.32 -4.08 -20.19
C THR A 225 -9.21 -3.22 -19.31
N VAL A 226 -9.14 -3.45 -17.99
CA VAL A 226 -9.80 -2.60 -17.00
C VAL A 226 -9.13 -1.24 -17.00
N SER A 227 -9.92 -0.18 -17.12
CA SER A 227 -9.47 1.21 -17.10
C SER A 227 -9.56 1.83 -15.71
N GLY A 228 -10.36 1.24 -14.84
CA GLY A 228 -10.53 1.61 -13.44
C GLY A 228 -11.71 0.91 -12.81
N VAL A 229 -11.61 0.71 -11.51
CA VAL A 229 -12.71 0.26 -10.66
C VAL A 229 -12.97 1.37 -9.67
N ASP A 230 -14.23 1.74 -9.50
CA ASP A 230 -14.68 2.78 -8.57
C ASP A 230 -15.69 2.18 -7.60
N LEU A 231 -15.26 1.99 -6.36
CA LEU A 231 -16.14 1.57 -5.28
C LEU A 231 -16.89 2.79 -4.75
N SER A 232 -18.15 2.88 -5.07
CA SER A 232 -19.02 3.98 -4.63
C SER A 232 -19.34 3.89 -3.15
N ALA A 233 -19.51 2.68 -2.60
CA ALA A 233 -19.77 2.47 -1.19
C ALA A 233 -19.47 1.02 -0.76
N ILE A 234 -18.94 0.90 0.45
CA ILE A 234 -18.92 -0.34 1.25
C ILE A 234 -19.79 -0.04 2.48
N GLU A 235 -20.89 -0.75 2.64
CA GLU A 235 -21.86 -0.51 3.71
C GLU A 235 -21.94 -1.71 4.64
N LEU A 236 -21.84 -1.44 5.95
CA LEU A 236 -22.04 -2.44 7.01
C LEU A 236 -23.50 -2.42 7.46
N ASP A 237 -24.09 -3.59 7.69
CA ASP A 237 -25.38 -3.67 8.37
C ASP A 237 -25.24 -3.42 9.87
N LYS A 238 -25.40 -2.15 10.26
CA LYS A 238 -25.30 -1.70 11.65
C LYS A 238 -26.46 -2.20 12.54
N SER A 239 -27.48 -2.76 11.93
CA SER A 239 -28.63 -3.35 12.66
C SER A 239 -28.40 -4.82 13.00
N SER A 240 -27.40 -5.47 12.39
CA SER A 240 -27.10 -6.88 12.60
C SER A 240 -26.63 -7.19 14.03
N GLU A 241 -26.91 -8.40 14.47
CA GLU A 241 -26.46 -8.89 15.79
C GLU A 241 -24.94 -8.93 15.87
N GLY A 242 -24.27 -9.43 14.81
CA GLY A 242 -22.80 -9.50 14.73
C GLY A 242 -22.15 -8.13 14.85
N TYR A 243 -22.71 -7.08 14.23
CA TYR A 243 -22.19 -5.72 14.37
C TYR A 243 -22.31 -5.21 15.81
N ARG A 244 -23.46 -5.44 16.46
CA ARG A 244 -23.66 -5.00 17.85
C ARG A 244 -22.71 -5.69 18.82
N GLN A 245 -22.50 -7.00 18.66
CA GLN A 245 -21.56 -7.77 19.46
C GLN A 245 -20.12 -7.32 19.25
N LEU A 246 -19.71 -7.15 18.00
CA LEU A 246 -18.37 -6.65 17.64
C LEU A 246 -18.12 -5.25 18.24
N MET A 247 -19.10 -4.35 18.16
CA MET A 247 -18.99 -3.01 18.76
C MET A 247 -18.91 -3.05 20.27
N GLY A 248 -19.68 -3.93 20.93
CA GLY A 248 -19.62 -4.13 22.38
C GLY A 248 -18.20 -4.53 22.82
N VAL A 249 -17.67 -5.61 22.27
CA VAL A 249 -16.33 -6.10 22.60
C VAL A 249 -15.23 -5.09 22.26
N THR A 250 -15.34 -4.41 21.11
CA THR A 250 -14.37 -3.38 20.72
C THR A 250 -14.35 -2.21 21.71
N LYS A 251 -15.52 -1.78 22.17
CA LYS A 251 -15.65 -0.71 23.17
C LYS A 251 -15.06 -1.12 24.52
N ASP A 252 -15.30 -2.35 24.95
CA ASP A 252 -14.78 -2.87 26.23
C ASP A 252 -13.27 -2.96 26.22
N ILE A 253 -12.69 -3.45 25.13
CA ILE A 253 -11.22 -3.51 24.95
C ILE A 253 -10.63 -2.10 24.88
N ALA A 254 -11.20 -1.20 24.10
CA ALA A 254 -10.74 0.18 24.04
C ALA A 254 -10.78 0.86 25.41
N GLY A 255 -11.89 0.62 26.17
CA GLY A 255 -12.01 1.12 27.54
C GLY A 255 -10.94 0.54 28.49
N ALA A 256 -10.67 -0.75 28.40
CA ALA A 256 -9.62 -1.41 29.19
C ALA A 256 -8.22 -0.90 28.82
N THR A 257 -7.93 -0.70 27.54
CA THR A 257 -6.64 -0.18 27.06
C THR A 257 -6.40 1.25 27.57
N VAL A 258 -7.40 2.13 27.43
CA VAL A 258 -7.29 3.52 27.93
C VAL A 258 -7.09 3.57 29.45
N LYS A 259 -7.77 2.69 30.20
CA LYS A 259 -7.55 2.59 31.65
C LYS A 259 -6.13 2.11 31.97
N ALA A 260 -5.65 1.06 31.30
CA ALA A 260 -4.30 0.54 31.52
C ALA A 260 -3.21 1.58 31.18
N GLU A 261 -3.38 2.32 30.09
CA GLU A 261 -2.47 3.41 29.73
C GLU A 261 -2.50 4.57 30.74
N ALA A 262 -3.69 4.93 31.22
CA ALA A 262 -3.84 5.96 32.24
C ALA A 262 -3.18 5.53 33.56
N GLU A 263 -3.37 4.29 33.98
CA GLU A 263 -2.74 3.74 35.18
C GLU A 263 -1.21 3.62 35.03
N ALA A 264 -0.71 3.28 33.85
CA ALA A 264 0.72 3.28 33.56
C ALA A 264 1.30 4.69 33.66
N LYS A 265 0.66 5.68 33.04
CA LYS A 265 1.09 7.09 33.14
C LYS A 265 1.08 7.61 34.57
N ILE A 266 0.04 7.28 35.37
CA ILE A 266 -0.02 7.65 36.77
C ILE A 266 1.15 7.03 37.55
N ARG A 267 1.45 5.75 37.31
CA ARG A 267 2.61 5.07 37.95
C ARG A 267 3.93 5.71 37.54
N ASP A 268 4.11 6.06 36.28
CA ASP A 268 5.32 6.72 35.80
C ASP A 268 5.50 8.14 36.44
N ILE A 269 4.41 8.90 36.54
CA ILE A 269 4.44 10.22 37.19
C ILE A 269 4.79 10.07 38.69
N ALA A 270 4.15 9.11 39.38
CA ALA A 270 4.43 8.85 40.77
C ALA A 270 5.88 8.37 40.99
N ALA A 271 6.42 7.55 40.13
CA ALA A 271 7.82 7.12 40.16
C ALA A 271 8.78 8.30 39.95
N LYS A 272 8.50 9.15 38.95
CA LYS A 272 9.30 10.37 38.71
C LYS A 272 9.29 11.32 39.93
N GLN A 273 8.10 11.58 40.51
CA GLN A 273 7.98 12.41 41.69
C GLN A 273 8.77 11.86 42.89
N ARG A 274 8.74 10.51 43.07
CA ARG A 274 9.54 9.87 44.12
C ARG A 274 11.03 10.07 43.89
N ILE A 275 11.50 9.83 42.66
CA ILE A 275 12.91 10.01 42.29
C ILE A 275 13.34 11.48 42.50
N GLU A 276 12.51 12.43 42.09
CA GLU A 276 12.77 13.86 42.28
C GLU A 276 12.83 14.25 43.77
N ALA A 277 11.91 13.71 44.58
CA ALA A 277 11.91 13.94 46.02
C ALA A 277 13.16 13.35 46.68
N GLU A 278 13.53 12.11 46.37
CA GLU A 278 14.75 11.46 46.87
C GLU A 278 16.00 12.26 46.45
N HIS A 279 16.05 12.69 45.18
CA HIS A 279 17.17 13.50 44.67
C HIS A 279 17.26 14.87 45.38
N TYR A 280 16.10 15.48 45.66
CA TYR A 280 16.07 16.74 46.40
C TYR A 280 16.53 16.56 47.85
N GLU A 281 16.09 15.52 48.56
CA GLU A 281 16.52 15.18 49.90
C GLU A 281 18.03 14.92 49.94
N GLU A 282 18.56 14.19 48.99
CA GLU A 282 19.99 13.91 48.89
C GLU A 282 20.80 15.18 48.61
N THR A 283 20.32 16.04 47.74
CA THR A 283 20.94 17.34 47.46
C THR A 283 21.00 18.21 48.74
N LEU A 284 19.90 18.25 49.50
CA LEU A 284 19.87 18.97 50.77
C LEU A 284 20.80 18.34 51.82
N ARG A 285 20.98 17.03 51.83
CA ARG A 285 21.93 16.33 52.70
C ARG A 285 23.34 16.71 52.34
N ILE A 286 23.71 16.66 51.09
CA ILE A 286 25.02 17.04 50.58
C ILE A 286 25.32 18.52 50.92
N GLN A 287 24.41 19.44 50.69
CA GLN A 287 24.57 20.85 51.03
C GLN A 287 24.80 21.06 52.52
N ARG A 288 24.10 20.32 53.39
CA ARG A 288 24.33 20.37 54.85
C ARG A 288 25.70 19.84 55.22
N GLU A 289 26.14 18.73 54.68
CA GLU A 289 27.46 18.15 54.91
C GLU A 289 28.59 19.09 54.44
N GLU A 290 28.42 19.66 53.21
CA GLU A 290 29.36 20.65 52.69
C GLU A 290 29.41 21.90 53.52
N GLY A 291 28.24 22.39 53.96
CA GLY A 291 28.17 23.52 54.89
C GLY A 291 28.87 23.25 56.22
N GLN A 292 28.66 22.07 56.81
CA GLN A 292 29.36 21.65 58.06
C GLN A 292 30.86 21.51 57.81
N TYR A 293 31.28 20.93 56.72
CA TYR A 293 32.68 20.80 56.36
C TYR A 293 33.35 22.18 56.14
N ALA A 294 32.66 23.10 55.46
CA ALA A 294 33.15 24.46 55.26
C ALA A 294 33.27 25.23 56.59
N GLN A 295 32.27 25.10 57.50
CA GLN A 295 32.35 25.68 58.86
C GLN A 295 33.49 25.08 59.67
N HIS A 296 33.65 23.76 59.66
CA HIS A 296 34.73 23.07 60.32
C HIS A 296 36.10 23.53 59.81
N LYS A 297 36.28 23.69 58.55
CA LYS A 297 37.49 24.16 57.89
C LYS A 297 37.74 25.61 58.15
N ALA A 298 36.72 26.48 58.23
CA ALA A 298 36.83 27.86 58.62
C ALA A 298 37.27 28.00 60.11
N THR A 299 36.69 27.18 61.00
CA THR A 299 37.06 27.13 62.39
C THR A 299 38.50 26.66 62.58
N GLN A 300 38.95 25.66 61.85
CA GLN A 300 40.34 25.20 61.83
C GLN A 300 41.30 26.26 61.30
N SER A 301 40.95 27.00 60.25
CA SER A 301 41.79 28.08 59.69
C SER A 301 41.92 29.28 60.63
N THR A 302 40.89 29.57 61.42
CA THR A 302 40.90 30.68 62.39
C THR A 302 41.73 30.34 63.62
N ASN A 303 41.83 29.06 64.00
CA ASN A 303 42.56 28.59 65.19
C ASN A 303 43.71 27.65 64.83
N ILE A 304 44.51 28.00 63.84
CA ILE A 304 45.61 27.14 63.32
C ILE A 304 46.60 26.79 64.45
N GLY A 305 46.89 27.74 65.37
CA GLY A 305 47.80 27.50 66.49
C GLY A 305 47.28 26.45 67.49
N ALA A 306 46.01 26.49 67.82
CA ALA A 306 45.38 25.50 68.69
C ALA A 306 45.29 24.13 68.04
N PHE A 307 44.98 24.08 66.75
CA PHE A 307 44.90 22.85 65.97
C PHE A 307 46.27 22.19 65.81
N GLN A 308 47.34 22.96 65.62
CA GLN A 308 48.71 22.40 65.58
C GLN A 308 49.10 21.76 66.88
N VAL A 309 48.76 22.39 67.98
CA VAL A 309 49.06 21.87 69.35
C VAL A 309 48.25 20.57 69.60
N GLU A 310 46.98 20.56 69.19
CA GLU A 310 46.14 19.41 69.39
C GLU A 310 46.62 18.21 68.52
N LYS A 311 46.99 18.44 67.26
CA LYS A 311 47.57 17.41 66.39
C LYS A 311 48.95 16.97 66.85
N GLN A 312 49.76 17.84 67.35
CA GLN A 312 51.04 17.46 67.97
C GLN A 312 50.86 16.60 69.23
N ALA A 313 49.85 16.93 70.05
CA ALA A 313 49.49 16.13 71.21
C ALA A 313 48.97 14.75 70.81
N GLU A 314 48.12 14.68 69.75
CA GLU A 314 47.57 13.42 69.21
C GLU A 314 48.66 12.53 68.63
N VAL A 315 49.62 13.11 67.91
CA VAL A 315 50.78 12.39 67.35
C VAL A 315 51.68 11.96 68.50
N GLY A 316 51.87 12.82 69.58
CA GLY A 316 52.62 12.49 70.78
C GLY A 316 51.98 11.29 71.51
N ILE A 317 50.69 11.32 71.71
CA ILE A 317 49.96 10.23 72.37
C ILE A 317 50.03 8.94 71.53
N ALA A 318 49.84 9.02 70.18
CA ALA A 318 49.98 7.90 69.29
C ALA A 318 51.40 7.33 69.30
N GLY A 319 52.40 8.19 69.32
CA GLY A 319 53.82 7.81 69.48
C GLY A 319 54.13 7.15 70.83
N ALA A 320 53.59 7.71 71.92
CA ALA A 320 53.72 7.13 73.25
C ALA A 320 53.00 5.74 73.35
N ASN A 321 51.84 5.63 72.78
CA ASN A 321 51.09 4.33 72.68
C ASN A 321 51.86 3.31 71.89
N ALA A 322 52.46 3.69 70.75
CA ALA A 322 53.27 2.83 69.91
C ALA A 322 54.54 2.37 70.64
N LEU A 323 55.22 3.30 71.37
CA LEU A 323 56.35 2.98 72.18
C LEU A 323 56.00 2.12 73.45
N GLY A 324 54.81 2.38 74.02
CA GLY A 324 54.24 1.54 75.07
C GLY A 324 53.93 0.08 74.60
N GLN A 325 53.45 -0.08 73.46
CA GLN A 325 53.23 -1.41 72.87
C GLN A 325 54.53 -2.12 72.48
N MET A 326 55.56 -1.37 72.08
CA MET A 326 56.90 -1.94 71.83
C MET A 326 57.59 -2.29 73.13
N GLY A 327 57.36 -1.58 74.20
CA GLY A 327 57.93 -1.88 75.55
C GLY A 327 57.27 -3.08 76.22
N ALA A 328 56.03 -3.42 75.88
CA ALA A 328 55.31 -4.60 76.41
C ALA A 328 55.69 -5.93 75.75
N ASN A 329 56.35 -5.88 74.59
CA ASN A 329 56.75 -7.10 73.85
C ASN A 329 58.26 -7.35 73.80
N GLY A 330 58.94 -7.05 74.93
CA GLY A 330 60.27 -7.64 75.31
C GLY A 330 61.38 -7.49 74.25
N ALA A 331 62.40 -6.67 74.69
CA ALA A 331 63.80 -6.80 74.31
C ALA A 331 64.17 -6.72 72.83
N GLY A 332 64.54 -5.50 72.46
CA GLY A 332 65.33 -5.21 71.27
C GLY A 332 65.99 -3.83 71.44
N ASP A 333 67.25 -3.85 71.79
CA ASP A 333 68.12 -2.72 71.90
C ASP A 333 68.09 -1.83 70.66
N VAL A 334 67.49 -0.64 70.75
CA VAL A 334 67.52 0.33 69.67
C VAL A 334 68.40 1.51 70.14
N SER A 335 69.65 1.44 69.76
CA SER A 335 70.60 2.49 69.78
C SER A 335 70.10 3.72 69.02
N ILE A 336 69.70 4.77 69.69
CA ILE A 336 69.39 6.08 69.08
C ILE A 336 70.70 6.82 68.94
N GLY A 337 71.39 6.60 67.82
CA GLY A 337 72.49 7.44 67.34
C GLY A 337 71.95 8.73 66.78
N GLY A 338 72.24 9.85 67.45
CA GLY A 338 71.92 11.19 66.99
C GLY A 338 72.70 11.52 65.70
N ASN A 339 72.05 12.05 64.75
CA ASN A 339 72.52 13.17 63.98
C ASN A 339 71.35 13.86 63.31
N GLY A 340 71.24 15.13 63.48
CA GLY A 340 70.22 15.98 62.95
C GLY A 340 70.24 15.98 61.45
N ASP A 341 69.11 15.72 60.85
CA ASP A 341 68.71 16.39 59.63
C ASP A 341 67.23 16.36 59.56
N GLY A 342 66.69 17.54 59.23
CA GLY A 342 65.26 17.79 59.22
C GLY A 342 64.46 16.82 58.37
N PHE A 343 63.41 16.37 59.01
CA PHE A 343 62.39 15.61 58.32
C PHE A 343 61.71 16.51 57.27
N ASN A 344 62.24 16.47 56.07
CA ASN A 344 61.67 17.13 54.85
C ASN A 344 60.45 16.34 54.42
N MET A 345 59.28 16.80 54.81
CA MET A 345 58.01 16.25 54.44
C MET A 345 57.57 16.79 53.07
N ALA A 346 58.46 16.58 52.08
CA ALA A 346 58.21 16.96 50.69
C ALA A 346 58.69 15.85 49.77
N SER A 347 58.09 14.69 49.84
CA SER A 347 58.09 13.75 48.71
C SER A 347 57.12 12.58 48.98
N TYR A 348 55.85 12.87 48.94
CA TYR A 348 54.87 11.87 48.58
C TYR A 348 54.23 12.27 47.24
N ASP A 349 55.07 12.16 46.22
CA ASP A 349 54.61 11.95 44.85
C ASP A 349 54.13 10.52 44.78
N GLY A 350 52.93 10.31 45.18
CA GLY A 350 52.23 9.03 45.16
C GLY A 350 51.02 9.12 44.32
N LYS A 351 51.24 9.01 43.01
CA LYS A 351 50.33 8.33 42.05
C LYS A 351 48.99 7.91 42.67
N CYS A 352 48.04 8.83 42.73
CA CYS A 352 46.64 8.49 42.64
C CYS A 352 46.14 8.92 41.27
N GLY A 353 46.48 8.15 40.34
CA GLY A 353 45.84 8.12 39.04
C GLY A 353 44.38 7.80 39.21
N CYS A 354 43.60 8.38 38.29
CA CYS A 354 42.33 7.88 37.87
C CYS A 354 41.06 8.39 38.51
N TRP A 355 40.86 9.70 38.47
CA TRP A 355 39.49 10.18 38.27
C TRP A 355 39.17 10.53 36.82
N ARG A 356 40.10 10.37 35.90
CA ARG A 356 39.90 10.64 34.46
C ARG A 356 39.58 9.39 33.61
N CYS A 357 39.75 8.18 34.12
CA CYS A 357 39.50 6.96 33.37
C CYS A 357 38.11 6.34 33.54
N CYS A 358 37.32 6.75 34.53
CA CYS A 358 35.96 6.23 34.67
C CYS A 358 34.90 6.98 33.86
N TRP A 359 35.20 8.20 33.36
CA TRP A 359 34.24 8.97 32.57
C TRP A 359 34.25 8.65 31.06
N SER A 360 35.26 7.99 30.56
CA SER A 360 35.34 7.66 29.13
C SER A 360 34.67 6.34 28.73
N LYS A 361 34.28 5.49 29.70
CA LYS A 361 33.58 4.22 29.42
C LYS A 361 32.06 4.32 29.47
N HIS A 362 31.50 5.40 30.01
CA HIS A 362 30.04 5.57 30.03
C HIS A 362 29.47 6.38 28.86
N ARG A 363 30.34 7.09 28.10
CA ARG A 363 29.90 7.90 26.96
C ARG A 363 29.73 7.11 25.64
N ARG A 364 30.14 5.85 25.59
CA ARG A 364 30.00 4.99 24.35
C ARG A 364 28.81 4.05 24.35
N ARG A 365 27.90 4.15 25.28
CA ARG A 365 26.72 3.30 25.35
C ARG A 365 25.40 4.03 25.04
N TYR A 366 25.43 5.34 24.79
CA TYR A 366 24.24 6.13 24.47
C TYR A 366 24.18 6.70 23.04
N GLU A 367 25.19 6.47 22.20
CA GLU A 367 25.20 6.93 20.80
C GLU A 367 24.74 5.87 19.78
N GLN A 368 24.14 4.76 20.23
CA GLN A 368 23.73 3.66 19.32
C GLN A 368 22.19 3.49 19.23
N TYR A 369 21.42 4.50 19.64
CA TYR A 369 19.95 4.42 19.57
C TYR A 369 19.24 5.59 18.89
N ASP A 370 19.95 6.50 18.23
CA ASP A 370 19.33 7.53 17.39
C ASP A 370 19.72 7.30 15.92
N GLY A 371 18.97 6.44 15.27
CA GLY A 371 19.11 6.17 13.83
C GLY A 371 17.94 5.35 13.31
N TRP A 372 16.73 5.90 13.40
CA TRP A 372 15.62 5.51 12.52
C TRP A 372 14.69 6.72 12.37
N ASN A 373 14.87 7.40 11.24
CA ASN A 373 13.83 8.15 10.52
C ASN A 373 13.29 7.27 9.41
#